data_fe95118b3fd715f7c7ea9927ef026a93
#
_entry.id   fe95118b3fd715f7c7ea9927ef026a93
#
_cell.length_a   1.000
_cell.length_b   1.000
_cell.length_c   1.000
_cell.angle_alpha   90.00
_cell.angle_beta   90.00
_cell.angle_gamma   90.00
#
_symmetry.space_group_name_H-M   'P 1'
#
loop_
_entity.id
_entity.type
_entity.pdbx_description
1 polymer ?
#
loop_
_entity_poly.entity_id
_entity_poly.type
_entity_poly.pdbx_seq_one_letter_code
_entity_poly.pdbx_strand_id
1 'polypeptide(L)'
;RISERYGLGREFGKTVLGEKLRRKIGLVSAALQQKLYPEDSAFEIVLSGAFASIGLYESPSQSVREKAVALLEEFGSIRYADRRYETLSQGEKQKVLIARALMADPELLILDEPVTGLDFIAREQVLDTVEQIAKKDSAPSMLYVTHHAEEILPAFSQTLLLKKGEVFALGKTREMMSGEVLSEFFDMPVQAVWTEDRPYLSKKKTANLNV
;
A
#
# COMPACT_ATOMS: atom_id res chain seq x y z
N ARG A 1 -24.92 0.14 -4.39
CA ARG A 1 -25.65 -0.96 -3.72
C ARG A 1 -24.72 -1.87 -2.89
N ILE A 2 -23.43 -2.00 -3.22
CA ILE A 2 -22.44 -2.69 -2.36
C ILE A 2 -22.19 -1.87 -1.08
N SER A 3 -22.15 -0.54 -1.18
CA SER A 3 -21.97 0.38 -0.06
C SER A 3 -23.06 0.25 1.02
N GLU A 4 -24.31 0.05 0.63
CA GLU A 4 -25.43 -0.12 1.56
C GLU A 4 -25.40 -1.47 2.27
N ARG A 5 -24.95 -2.53 1.58
CA ARG A 5 -24.92 -3.89 2.12
C ARG A 5 -23.76 -4.12 3.11
N TYR A 6 -22.65 -3.40 2.95
CA TYR A 6 -21.43 -3.57 3.75
C TYR A 6 -21.02 -2.35 4.56
N GLY A 7 -21.89 -1.33 4.65
CA GLY A 7 -21.63 -0.14 5.46
C GLY A 7 -20.55 0.80 4.91
N LEU A 8 -20.17 0.67 3.63
CA LEU A 8 -19.17 1.52 2.97
C LEU A 8 -19.58 2.99 2.80
N GLY A 9 -20.81 3.36 3.20
CA GLY A 9 -21.26 4.74 3.29
C GLY A 9 -21.07 5.37 4.66
N ARG A 10 -20.31 4.76 5.57
CA ARG A 10 -20.03 5.28 6.91
C ARG A 10 -18.57 5.60 7.06
N GLU A 11 -18.25 6.84 7.39
CA GLU A 11 -16.91 7.24 7.76
C GLU A 11 -16.62 6.79 9.19
N PHE A 12 -15.81 5.72 9.35
CA PHE A 12 -15.43 5.21 10.68
C PHE A 12 -16.63 5.17 11.67
N GLY A 13 -17.78 4.72 11.18
CA GLY A 13 -19.03 4.63 11.96
C GLY A 13 -20.05 5.75 11.73
N LYS A 14 -19.71 6.82 11.00
CA LYS A 14 -20.63 7.91 10.62
C LYS A 14 -21.00 7.85 9.15
N THR A 15 -22.23 8.24 8.80
CA THR A 15 -22.64 8.36 7.39
C THR A 15 -22.01 9.60 6.77
N VAL A 16 -21.33 9.45 5.63
CA VAL A 16 -20.73 10.55 4.86
C VAL A 16 -21.06 10.42 3.38
N LEU A 17 -21.00 11.54 2.65
CA LEU A 17 -21.13 11.55 1.19
C LEU A 17 -19.93 10.80 0.57
N GLY A 18 -20.19 10.00 -0.47
CA GLY A 18 -19.19 9.14 -1.10
C GLY A 18 -17.92 9.86 -1.60
N GLU A 19 -18.02 11.12 -2.04
CA GLU A 19 -16.88 11.94 -2.41
C GLU A 19 -15.99 12.30 -1.22
N LYS A 20 -16.60 12.75 -0.11
CA LYS A 20 -15.87 13.07 1.12
C LYS A 20 -15.14 11.85 1.67
N LEU A 21 -15.76 10.66 1.59
CA LEU A 21 -15.14 9.42 2.02
C LEU A 21 -13.93 9.08 1.14
N ARG A 22 -14.05 9.24 -0.19
CA ARG A 22 -12.93 8.98 -1.11
C ARG A 22 -11.72 9.87 -0.87
N ARG A 23 -11.92 11.13 -0.45
CA ARG A 23 -10.82 12.03 -0.09
C ARG A 23 -10.10 11.61 1.20
N LYS A 24 -10.80 10.91 2.10
CA LYS A 24 -10.23 10.44 3.38
C LYS A 24 -9.49 9.11 3.27
N ILE A 25 -9.60 8.44 2.14
CA ILE A 25 -8.95 7.14 1.90
C ILE A 25 -8.04 7.26 0.70
N GLY A 26 -6.74 7.18 0.93
CA GLY A 26 -5.74 6.95 -0.10
C GLY A 26 -5.72 5.48 -0.49
N LEU A 27 -5.82 5.17 -1.78
CA LEU A 27 -5.77 3.80 -2.27
C LEU A 27 -4.68 3.65 -3.33
N VAL A 28 -3.83 2.65 -3.13
CA VAL A 28 -2.85 2.15 -4.10
C VAL A 28 -3.20 0.69 -4.38
N SER A 29 -3.58 0.37 -5.62
CA SER A 29 -3.92 -0.98 -6.04
C SER A 29 -3.77 -1.14 -7.55
N ALA A 30 -3.54 -2.37 -8.02
CA ALA A 30 -3.50 -2.68 -9.44
C ALA A 30 -4.80 -2.31 -10.18
N ALA A 31 -5.96 -2.50 -9.52
CA ALA A 31 -7.26 -2.14 -10.09
C ALA A 31 -7.44 -0.64 -10.30
N LEU A 32 -6.84 0.21 -9.43
CA LEU A 32 -6.82 1.66 -9.62
C LEU A 32 -5.85 2.03 -10.74
N GLN A 33 -4.66 1.43 -10.75
CA GLN A 33 -3.64 1.66 -11.76
C GLN A 33 -4.16 1.46 -13.18
N GLN A 34 -4.93 0.40 -13.43
CA GLN A 34 -5.51 0.10 -14.74
C GLN A 34 -6.54 1.13 -15.24
N LYS A 35 -7.07 1.98 -14.35
CA LYS A 35 -8.04 3.02 -14.70
C LYS A 35 -7.40 4.36 -15.05
N LEU A 36 -6.13 4.55 -14.73
CA LEU A 36 -5.42 5.80 -15.03
C LEU A 36 -5.16 5.94 -16.52
N TYR A 37 -5.15 7.17 -16.99
CA TYR A 37 -4.84 7.45 -18.40
C TYR A 37 -3.34 7.26 -18.66
N PRO A 38 -2.96 6.37 -19.57
CA PRO A 38 -1.56 6.03 -19.80
C PRO A 38 -0.75 7.18 -20.40
N GLU A 39 -1.41 8.10 -21.12
CA GLU A 39 -0.84 9.28 -21.75
C GLU A 39 -0.60 10.44 -20.79
N ASP A 40 -1.30 10.48 -19.63
CA ASP A 40 -1.08 11.52 -18.62
C ASP A 40 0.36 11.46 -18.10
N SER A 41 0.94 12.61 -17.79
CA SER A 41 2.24 12.69 -17.12
C SER A 41 2.16 12.17 -15.68
N ALA A 42 3.29 11.75 -15.12
CA ALA A 42 3.36 11.40 -13.71
C ALA A 42 2.84 12.51 -12.80
N PHE A 43 3.14 13.77 -13.16
CA PHE A 43 2.68 14.95 -12.42
C PHE A 43 1.15 15.10 -12.47
N GLU A 44 0.52 14.94 -13.63
CA GLU A 44 -0.94 15.00 -13.79
C GLU A 44 -1.64 13.86 -13.02
N ILE A 45 -1.08 12.66 -13.06
CA ILE A 45 -1.56 11.55 -12.25
C ILE A 45 -1.55 11.92 -10.75
N VAL A 46 -0.44 12.47 -10.24
CA VAL A 46 -0.35 12.90 -8.83
C VAL A 46 -1.38 13.99 -8.53
N LEU A 47 -1.49 15.02 -9.36
CA LEU A 47 -2.45 16.11 -9.19
C LEU A 47 -3.90 15.61 -9.10
N SER A 48 -4.28 14.60 -9.90
CA SER A 48 -5.63 14.02 -9.89
C SER A 48 -6.06 13.47 -8.52
N GLY A 49 -5.08 13.11 -7.70
CA GLY A 49 -5.30 12.63 -6.34
C GLY A 49 -5.95 13.64 -5.41
N ALA A 50 -5.65 14.94 -5.57
CA ALA A 50 -6.26 16.01 -4.78
C ALA A 50 -7.79 16.08 -4.94
N PHE A 51 -8.29 15.63 -6.07
CA PHE A 51 -9.73 15.65 -6.43
C PHE A 51 -10.40 14.29 -6.24
N ALA A 52 -9.66 13.26 -5.78
CA ALA A 52 -10.11 11.88 -5.70
C ALA A 52 -10.75 11.38 -7.02
N SER A 53 -10.24 11.85 -8.17
CA SER A 53 -10.73 11.58 -9.53
C SER A 53 -9.74 10.75 -10.34
N ILE A 54 -10.20 10.13 -11.43
CA ILE A 54 -9.35 9.60 -12.49
C ILE A 54 -9.23 10.71 -13.54
N GLY A 55 -8.00 11.11 -13.84
CA GLY A 55 -7.72 12.26 -14.70
C GLY A 55 -7.94 13.62 -14.01
N LEU A 56 -7.52 14.66 -14.70
CA LEU A 56 -7.55 16.05 -14.19
C LEU A 56 -8.62 16.83 -14.94
N TYR A 57 -9.76 17.10 -14.28
CA TYR A 57 -10.93 17.81 -14.87
C TYR A 57 -11.01 19.26 -14.43
N GLU A 58 -10.26 19.67 -13.40
CA GLU A 58 -10.22 21.02 -12.86
C GLU A 58 -8.81 21.57 -12.92
N SER A 59 -8.67 22.89 -13.01
CA SER A 59 -7.36 23.53 -12.93
C SER A 59 -6.88 23.56 -11.48
N PRO A 60 -5.81 22.83 -11.12
CA PRO A 60 -5.31 22.82 -9.75
C PRO A 60 -4.82 24.22 -9.34
N SER A 61 -5.09 24.59 -8.09
CA SER A 61 -4.51 25.80 -7.49
C SER A 61 -2.99 25.68 -7.38
N GLN A 62 -2.32 26.81 -7.19
CA GLN A 62 -0.88 26.86 -7.00
C GLN A 62 -0.43 25.98 -5.81
N SER A 63 -1.14 26.04 -4.70
CA SER A 63 -0.82 25.21 -3.51
C SER A 63 -0.94 23.70 -3.76
N VAL A 64 -1.90 23.26 -4.58
CA VAL A 64 -2.04 21.85 -4.98
C VAL A 64 -0.86 21.42 -5.87
N ARG A 65 -0.42 22.28 -6.78
CA ARG A 65 0.76 22.02 -7.62
C ARG A 65 2.05 21.92 -6.78
N GLU A 66 2.25 22.85 -5.86
CA GLU A 66 3.40 22.85 -4.94
C GLU A 66 3.44 21.59 -4.09
N LYS A 67 2.28 21.14 -3.59
CA LYS A 67 2.17 19.88 -2.84
C LYS A 67 2.54 18.67 -3.71
N ALA A 68 2.09 18.63 -4.96
CA ALA A 68 2.43 17.54 -5.87
C ALA A 68 3.94 17.49 -6.16
N VAL A 69 4.57 18.65 -6.37
CA VAL A 69 6.03 18.76 -6.52
C VAL A 69 6.74 18.24 -5.27
N ALA A 70 6.33 18.70 -4.10
CA ALA A 70 6.94 18.29 -2.83
C ALA A 70 6.87 16.78 -2.60
N LEU A 71 5.73 16.14 -2.90
CA LEU A 71 5.59 14.68 -2.80
C LEU A 71 6.46 13.94 -3.82
N LEU A 72 6.54 14.45 -5.05
CA LEU A 72 7.41 13.86 -6.07
C LEU A 72 8.89 13.99 -5.73
N GLU A 73 9.31 15.13 -5.16
CA GLU A 73 10.67 15.34 -4.66
C GLU A 73 10.98 14.39 -3.50
N GLU A 74 10.10 14.33 -2.53
CA GLU A 74 10.25 13.49 -1.35
C GLU A 74 10.46 12.02 -1.71
N PHE A 75 9.72 11.50 -2.72
CA PHE A 75 9.84 10.10 -3.13
C PHE A 75 10.86 9.88 -4.26
N GLY A 76 11.69 10.90 -4.58
CA GLY A 76 12.70 10.85 -5.62
C GLY A 76 12.15 10.66 -7.04
N SER A 77 10.90 11.11 -7.24
CA SER A 77 10.10 10.91 -8.45
C SER A 77 10.05 12.14 -9.37
N ILE A 78 10.55 13.29 -8.91
CA ILE A 78 10.51 14.56 -9.65
C ILE A 78 11.20 14.49 -11.01
N ARG A 79 12.26 13.70 -11.15
CA ARG A 79 13.03 13.54 -12.39
C ARG A 79 12.24 12.97 -13.56
N TYR A 80 11.11 12.34 -13.32
CA TYR A 80 10.21 11.80 -14.35
C TYR A 80 8.79 12.36 -14.27
N ALA A 81 8.61 13.51 -13.61
CA ALA A 81 7.31 14.16 -13.43
C ALA A 81 6.60 14.44 -14.76
N ASP A 82 7.34 14.85 -15.79
CA ASP A 82 6.79 15.17 -17.12
C ASP A 82 6.69 13.97 -18.07
N ARG A 83 7.16 12.79 -17.64
CA ARG A 83 7.07 11.58 -18.46
C ARG A 83 5.66 11.00 -18.45
N ARG A 84 5.23 10.50 -19.60
CA ARG A 84 3.97 9.75 -19.73
C ARG A 84 3.98 8.54 -18.80
N TYR A 85 2.87 8.32 -18.10
CA TYR A 85 2.74 7.24 -17.12
C TYR A 85 3.03 5.86 -17.72
N GLU A 86 2.60 5.59 -18.95
CA GLU A 86 2.87 4.32 -19.64
C GLU A 86 4.36 4.01 -19.79
N THR A 87 5.21 5.04 -19.91
CA THR A 87 6.66 4.90 -20.13
C THR A 87 7.47 4.70 -18.84
N LEU A 88 6.81 4.78 -17.69
CA LEU A 88 7.43 4.57 -16.39
C LEU A 88 7.66 3.07 -16.14
N SER A 89 8.75 2.75 -15.43
CA SER A 89 8.92 1.41 -14.86
C SER A 89 7.84 1.11 -13.81
N GLN A 90 7.62 -0.15 -13.47
CA GLN A 90 6.60 -0.51 -12.48
C GLN A 90 6.88 0.11 -11.11
N GLY A 91 8.15 0.16 -10.65
CA GLY A 91 8.54 0.83 -9.41
C GLY A 91 8.29 2.34 -9.42
N GLU A 92 8.60 3.03 -10.55
CA GLU A 92 8.27 4.44 -10.75
C GLU A 92 6.75 4.67 -10.70
N LYS A 93 5.96 3.81 -11.35
CA LYS A 93 4.49 3.85 -11.31
C LYS A 93 3.95 3.72 -9.89
N GLN A 94 4.50 2.81 -9.08
CA GLN A 94 4.05 2.63 -7.70
C GLN A 94 4.33 3.87 -6.84
N LYS A 95 5.51 4.50 -6.98
CA LYS A 95 5.83 5.75 -6.27
C LYS A 95 4.88 6.88 -6.67
N VAL A 96 4.54 7.02 -7.95
CA VAL A 96 3.54 7.99 -8.45
C VAL A 96 2.16 7.71 -7.85
N LEU A 97 1.74 6.44 -7.76
CA LEU A 97 0.45 6.06 -7.13
C LEU A 97 0.42 6.38 -5.64
N ILE A 98 1.52 6.16 -4.92
CA ILE A 98 1.63 6.51 -3.50
C ILE A 98 1.55 8.04 -3.33
N ALA A 99 2.31 8.81 -4.12
CA ALA A 99 2.23 10.27 -4.12
C ALA A 99 0.80 10.77 -4.40
N ARG A 100 0.15 10.20 -5.42
CA ARG A 100 -1.24 10.48 -5.76
C ARG A 100 -2.18 10.20 -4.58
N ALA A 101 -2.03 9.07 -3.90
CA ALA A 101 -2.89 8.67 -2.78
C ALA A 101 -2.78 9.63 -1.59
N LEU A 102 -1.64 10.31 -1.42
CA LEU A 102 -1.38 11.28 -0.34
C LEU A 102 -1.84 12.70 -0.66
N MET A 103 -2.20 13.00 -1.92
CA MET A 103 -2.58 14.37 -2.32
C MET A 103 -3.78 14.94 -1.55
N ALA A 104 -4.73 14.10 -1.14
CA ALA A 104 -5.93 14.52 -0.42
C ALA A 104 -5.78 14.54 1.12
N ASP A 105 -4.57 14.37 1.67
CA ASP A 105 -4.32 14.20 3.11
C ASP A 105 -5.22 13.13 3.74
N PRO A 106 -5.15 11.87 3.27
CA PRO A 106 -6.06 10.84 3.72
C PRO A 106 -5.85 10.51 5.21
N GLU A 107 -6.93 10.11 5.88
CA GLU A 107 -6.87 9.58 7.25
C GLU A 107 -6.45 8.08 7.25
N LEU A 108 -6.69 7.38 6.13
CA LEU A 108 -6.34 5.98 5.93
C LEU A 108 -5.65 5.81 4.56
N LEU A 109 -4.48 5.20 4.54
CA LEU A 109 -3.78 4.79 3.32
C LEU A 109 -3.85 3.26 3.19
N ILE A 110 -4.47 2.79 2.11
CA ILE A 110 -4.56 1.37 1.77
C ILE A 110 -3.56 1.08 0.65
N LEU A 111 -2.65 0.16 0.91
CA LEU A 111 -1.64 -0.34 0.00
C LEU A 111 -1.96 -1.81 -0.29
N ASP A 112 -2.57 -2.07 -1.45
CA ASP A 112 -3.04 -3.40 -1.85
C ASP A 112 -2.04 -4.01 -2.82
N GLU A 113 -1.20 -4.90 -2.32
CA GLU A 113 -0.09 -5.56 -3.01
C GLU A 113 0.82 -4.58 -3.78
N PRO A 114 1.33 -3.51 -3.14
CA PRO A 114 1.94 -2.37 -3.85
C PRO A 114 3.27 -2.71 -4.52
N VAL A 115 3.91 -3.81 -4.17
CA VAL A 115 5.22 -4.20 -4.72
C VAL A 115 5.19 -5.51 -5.51
N THR A 116 4.00 -6.04 -5.77
CA THR A 116 3.83 -7.25 -6.59
C THR A 116 4.38 -7.06 -7.99
N GLY A 117 5.21 -8.00 -8.44
CA GLY A 117 5.83 -7.99 -9.77
C GLY A 117 7.02 -7.05 -9.92
N LEU A 118 7.49 -6.43 -8.84
CA LEU A 118 8.72 -5.63 -8.85
C LEU A 118 9.96 -6.52 -8.66
N ASP A 119 11.07 -6.12 -9.29
CA ASP A 119 12.38 -6.65 -8.95
C ASP A 119 12.80 -6.24 -7.53
N PHE A 120 13.86 -6.85 -7.03
CA PHE A 120 14.34 -6.60 -5.66
C PHE A 120 14.62 -5.12 -5.38
N ILE A 121 15.31 -4.42 -6.29
CA ILE A 121 15.70 -3.01 -6.08
C ILE A 121 14.46 -2.12 -6.05
N ALA A 122 13.57 -2.27 -7.02
CA ALA A 122 12.35 -1.49 -7.11
C ALA A 122 11.42 -1.75 -5.90
N ARG A 123 11.32 -3.01 -5.46
CA ARG A 123 10.56 -3.39 -4.27
C ARG A 123 11.08 -2.69 -3.02
N GLU A 124 12.38 -2.79 -2.73
CA GLU A 124 12.94 -2.15 -1.53
C GLU A 124 12.76 -0.62 -1.58
N GLN A 125 12.96 0.01 -2.74
CA GLN A 125 12.72 1.46 -2.88
C GLN A 125 11.27 1.88 -2.62
N VAL A 126 10.28 1.06 -2.97
CA VAL A 126 8.87 1.33 -2.64
C VAL A 126 8.61 1.09 -1.15
N LEU A 127 9.16 0.03 -0.57
CA LEU A 127 9.07 -0.25 0.86
C LEU A 127 9.70 0.87 1.70
N ASP A 128 10.87 1.39 1.30
CA ASP A 128 11.51 2.56 1.92
C ASP A 128 10.58 3.79 1.89
N THR A 129 9.89 4.00 0.76
CA THR A 129 8.90 5.09 0.65
C THR A 129 7.75 4.91 1.64
N VAL A 130 7.25 3.69 1.81
CA VAL A 130 6.18 3.37 2.79
C VAL A 130 6.67 3.60 4.21
N GLU A 131 7.91 3.20 4.51
CA GLU A 131 8.51 3.42 5.83
C GLU A 131 8.74 4.90 6.13
N GLN A 132 9.17 5.70 5.15
CA GLN A 132 9.30 7.15 5.29
C GLN A 132 7.95 7.81 5.61
N ILE A 133 6.86 7.39 4.95
CA ILE A 133 5.52 7.88 5.26
C ILE A 133 5.14 7.54 6.70
N ALA A 134 5.39 6.30 7.13
CA ALA A 134 5.03 5.83 8.47
C ALA A 134 5.75 6.57 9.60
N LYS A 135 6.93 7.12 9.34
CA LYS A 135 7.74 7.87 10.33
C LYS A 135 7.30 9.31 10.54
N LYS A 136 6.38 9.84 9.73
CA LYS A 136 5.88 11.21 9.86
C LYS A 136 4.89 11.34 11.02
N ASP A 137 4.95 12.44 11.76
CA ASP A 137 3.96 12.75 12.79
C ASP A 137 2.53 12.86 12.23
N SER A 138 2.41 13.29 10.97
CA SER A 138 1.15 13.40 10.24
C SER A 138 0.82 12.17 9.40
N ALA A 139 1.45 11.02 9.66
CA ALA A 139 1.20 9.79 8.90
C ALA A 139 -0.28 9.39 8.99
N PRO A 140 -0.92 9.00 7.87
CA PRO A 140 -2.23 8.37 7.92
C PRO A 140 -2.14 7.02 8.62
N SER A 141 -3.27 6.53 9.13
CA SER A 141 -3.38 5.10 9.46
C SER A 141 -3.12 4.28 8.19
N MET A 142 -2.33 3.20 8.29
CA MET A 142 -1.98 2.41 7.11
C MET A 142 -2.52 0.99 7.20
N LEU A 143 -3.06 0.52 6.08
CA LEU A 143 -3.40 -0.88 5.85
C LEU A 143 -2.57 -1.40 4.67
N TYR A 144 -1.65 -2.31 4.95
CA TYR A 144 -0.80 -2.95 3.95
C TYR A 144 -1.30 -4.38 3.71
N VAL A 145 -1.71 -4.69 2.50
CA VAL A 145 -2.16 -6.02 2.10
C VAL A 145 -1.07 -6.67 1.27
N THR A 146 -0.63 -7.86 1.68
CA THR A 146 0.39 -8.63 0.97
C THR A 146 0.24 -10.12 1.26
N HIS A 147 0.78 -10.95 0.39
CA HIS A 147 0.99 -12.38 0.60
C HIS A 147 2.48 -12.74 0.82
N HIS A 148 3.35 -11.73 0.97
CA HIS A 148 4.78 -11.84 1.20
C HIS A 148 5.16 -11.35 2.60
N ALA A 149 5.66 -12.24 3.44
CA ALA A 149 6.02 -11.90 4.82
C ALA A 149 7.16 -10.86 4.89
N GLU A 150 8.14 -10.97 3.98
CA GLU A 150 9.29 -10.08 3.91
C GLU A 150 8.96 -8.62 3.56
N GLU A 151 7.72 -8.34 3.17
CA GLU A 151 7.23 -6.98 2.92
C GLU A 151 6.67 -6.30 4.18
N ILE A 152 6.52 -7.05 5.27
CA ILE A 152 6.01 -6.53 6.53
C ILE A 152 7.09 -5.69 7.20
N LEU A 153 6.89 -4.37 7.18
CA LEU A 153 7.81 -3.40 7.77
C LEU A 153 7.59 -3.26 9.28
N PRO A 154 8.58 -2.79 10.05
CA PRO A 154 8.46 -2.54 11.50
C PRO A 154 7.32 -1.60 11.88
N ALA A 155 6.90 -0.73 10.97
CA ALA A 155 5.78 0.18 11.15
C ALA A 155 4.42 -0.52 11.34
N PHE A 156 4.28 -1.77 10.86
CA PHE A 156 3.03 -2.53 10.97
C PHE A 156 3.03 -3.36 12.25
N SER A 157 2.48 -2.81 13.32
CA SER A 157 2.47 -3.42 14.65
C SER A 157 1.43 -4.53 14.82
N GLN A 158 0.40 -4.57 13.95
CA GLN A 158 -0.70 -5.53 13.97
C GLN A 158 -0.77 -6.27 12.64
N THR A 159 -1.08 -7.56 12.70
CA THR A 159 -1.28 -8.42 11.53
C THR A 159 -2.59 -9.18 11.63
N LEU A 160 -3.36 -9.12 10.56
CA LEU A 160 -4.56 -9.92 10.34
C LEU A 160 -4.25 -11.01 9.32
N LEU A 161 -4.43 -12.28 9.69
CA LEU A 161 -4.30 -13.43 8.81
C LEU A 161 -5.67 -13.83 8.28
N LEU A 162 -5.82 -13.85 6.95
CA LEU A 162 -7.05 -14.27 6.26
C LEU A 162 -6.83 -15.62 5.60
N LYS A 163 -7.71 -16.60 5.89
CA LYS A 163 -7.67 -17.93 5.29
C LYS A 163 -9.07 -18.30 4.79
N LYS A 164 -9.18 -18.64 3.50
CA LYS A 164 -10.45 -19.03 2.87
C LYS A 164 -11.60 -18.01 3.01
N GLY A 165 -11.26 -16.71 3.05
CA GLY A 165 -12.24 -15.63 3.19
C GLY A 165 -12.67 -15.31 4.62
N GLU A 166 -12.09 -15.98 5.61
CA GLU A 166 -12.36 -15.79 7.03
C GLU A 166 -11.14 -15.28 7.78
N VAL A 167 -11.37 -14.61 8.90
CA VAL A 167 -10.30 -14.20 9.82
C VAL A 167 -9.76 -15.44 10.52
N PHE A 168 -8.52 -15.81 10.24
CA PHE A 168 -7.84 -16.90 10.92
C PHE A 168 -7.27 -16.45 12.26
N ALA A 169 -6.53 -15.33 12.26
CA ALA A 169 -5.95 -14.75 13.48
C ALA A 169 -5.76 -13.23 13.31
N LEU A 170 -5.76 -12.52 14.42
CA LEU A 170 -5.47 -11.10 14.53
C LEU A 170 -4.67 -10.84 15.80
N GLY A 171 -3.55 -10.14 15.70
CA GLY A 171 -2.72 -9.84 16.88
C GLY A 171 -1.47 -9.06 16.51
N LYS A 172 -0.55 -8.94 17.46
CA LYS A 172 0.72 -8.28 17.24
C LYS A 172 1.51 -8.99 16.15
N THR A 173 2.12 -8.23 15.26
CA THR A 173 2.84 -8.75 14.09
C THR A 173 3.88 -9.82 14.47
N ARG A 174 4.66 -9.61 15.54
CA ARG A 174 5.64 -10.58 15.99
C ARG A 174 5.03 -11.91 16.43
N GLU A 175 3.85 -11.89 17.04
CA GLU A 175 3.13 -13.09 17.48
C GLU A 175 2.51 -13.81 16.29
N MET A 176 1.87 -13.07 15.39
CA MET A 176 1.22 -13.62 14.18
C MET A 176 2.22 -14.19 13.18
N MET A 177 3.43 -13.60 13.10
CA MET A 177 4.52 -14.07 12.23
C MET A 177 5.42 -15.11 12.95
N SER A 178 4.91 -15.86 13.92
CA SER A 178 5.62 -16.99 14.54
C SER A 178 5.53 -18.25 13.68
N GLY A 179 6.56 -19.10 13.76
CA GLY A 179 6.55 -20.37 13.03
C GLY A 179 5.41 -21.30 13.44
N GLU A 180 4.91 -21.20 14.66
CA GLU A 180 3.77 -21.99 15.18
C GLU A 180 2.47 -21.55 14.50
N VAL A 181 2.11 -20.28 14.61
CA VAL A 181 0.88 -19.70 14.00
C VAL A 181 0.89 -19.88 12.48
N LEU A 182 2.03 -19.63 11.83
CA LEU A 182 2.13 -19.77 10.38
C LEU A 182 2.12 -21.22 9.90
N SER A 183 2.60 -22.18 10.71
CA SER A 183 2.49 -23.60 10.36
C SER A 183 1.05 -24.06 10.36
N GLU A 184 0.23 -23.58 11.30
CA GLU A 184 -1.21 -23.84 11.33
C GLU A 184 -1.94 -23.09 10.20
N PHE A 185 -1.57 -21.84 9.96
CA PHE A 185 -2.14 -21.03 8.88
C PHE A 185 -1.92 -21.65 7.49
N PHE A 186 -0.71 -22.14 7.19
CA PHE A 186 -0.37 -22.73 5.88
C PHE A 186 -0.63 -24.24 5.78
N ASP A 187 -1.09 -24.89 6.84
CA ASP A 187 -1.24 -26.35 6.91
C ASP A 187 0.07 -27.11 6.57
N MET A 188 1.21 -26.51 6.93
CA MET A 188 2.53 -27.09 6.66
C MET A 188 3.59 -26.54 7.62
N PRO A 189 4.64 -27.31 7.96
CA PRO A 189 5.71 -26.82 8.83
C PRO A 189 6.43 -25.60 8.23
N VAL A 190 6.34 -24.46 8.91
CA VAL A 190 6.99 -23.18 8.54
C VAL A 190 7.95 -22.77 9.63
N GLN A 191 9.08 -22.22 9.22
CA GLN A 191 10.00 -21.49 10.08
C GLN A 191 9.97 -20.01 9.69
N ALA A 192 9.82 -19.13 10.67
CA ALA A 192 9.95 -17.69 10.52
C ALA A 192 11.28 -17.24 11.14
N VAL A 193 12.08 -16.52 10.39
CA VAL A 193 13.34 -15.90 10.83
C VAL A 193 13.21 -14.40 10.69
N TRP A 194 13.59 -13.67 11.73
CA TRP A 194 13.56 -12.21 11.71
C TRP A 194 14.95 -11.66 11.43
N THR A 195 15.05 -10.81 10.41
CA THR A 195 16.28 -10.11 10.04
C THR A 195 15.93 -8.63 9.88
N GLU A 196 16.64 -7.75 10.59
CA GLU A 196 16.39 -6.30 10.56
C GLU A 196 14.90 -5.93 10.77
N ASP A 197 14.27 -6.58 11.77
CA ASP A 197 12.85 -6.43 12.12
C ASP A 197 11.83 -6.79 11.03
N ARG A 198 12.26 -7.55 10.00
CA ARG A 198 11.39 -8.11 8.96
C ARG A 198 11.35 -9.64 9.06
N PRO A 199 10.15 -10.27 8.90
CA PRO A 199 10.03 -11.72 8.93
C PRO A 199 10.33 -12.35 7.57
N TYR A 200 11.10 -13.43 7.56
CA TYR A 200 11.38 -14.25 6.39
C TYR A 200 10.89 -15.67 6.66
N LEU A 201 10.17 -16.24 5.69
CA LEU A 201 9.58 -17.56 5.84
C LEU A 201 10.34 -18.60 5.03
N SER A 202 10.48 -19.78 5.63
CA SER A 202 10.96 -20.96 4.93
C SER A 202 10.19 -22.21 5.38
N LYS A 203 10.10 -23.21 4.48
CA LYS A 203 9.55 -24.50 4.85
C LYS A 203 10.52 -25.18 5.83
N LYS A 204 10.04 -25.59 6.99
CA LYS A 204 10.83 -26.38 7.95
C LYS A 204 11.06 -27.77 7.37
N LYS A 205 12.32 -28.18 7.24
CA LYS A 205 12.64 -29.55 6.85
C LYS A 205 12.21 -30.48 7.98
N THR A 206 11.33 -31.41 7.71
CA THR A 206 11.13 -32.56 8.57
C THR A 206 12.44 -33.35 8.60
N ALA A 207 13.03 -33.52 9.78
CA ALA A 207 14.15 -34.45 9.92
C ALA A 207 13.65 -35.80 9.42
N ASN A 208 14.21 -36.30 8.33
CA ASN A 208 14.02 -37.72 7.99
C ASN A 208 14.60 -38.50 9.17
N LEU A 209 13.74 -39.07 10.02
CA LEU A 209 14.09 -40.16 10.88
C LEU A 209 14.45 -41.31 9.91
N ASN A 210 15.74 -41.40 9.60
CA ASN A 210 16.28 -42.61 8.98
C ASN A 210 16.08 -43.73 10.04
N VAL A 211 15.11 -44.59 9.76
CA VAL A 211 14.98 -45.89 10.39
C VAL A 211 15.86 -46.87 9.63
#